data_b0110d2e30efbedeab6ff056cbffe7a5
#
_entry.id   b0110d2e30efbedeab6ff056cbffe7a5
#
_cell.length_a   1.000
_cell.length_b   1.000
_cell.length_c   1.000
_cell.angle_alpha   90.00
_cell.angle_beta   90.00
_cell.angle_gamma   90.00
#
_symmetry.space_group_name_H-M   'P 1'
#
loop_
_entity.id
_entity.type
_entity.pdbx_description
1 polymer ?
#
loop_
_entity_poly.entity_id
_entity_poly.type
_entity_poly.pdbx_seq_one_letter_code
_entity_poly.pdbx_strand_id
1 'polypeptide(L)'
;MSKIYDVIVLGAGPSGLTAGLYAGRSRLSTLIIEKGQDGGQIAITNEIENYPGQQLEGESGPSLIARMTEQAKKFGAERVSDVIKSVELTGDVKKLIGNKGEYLAKTVIIATGAFPRPIGCKKIGRASCR
;
A
#
# COMPACT_ATOMS: atom_id res chain seq x y z
N MET A 1 5.91 4.93 -25.49
CA MET A 1 4.86 3.95 -25.17
C MET A 1 4.73 3.81 -23.68
N SER A 2 3.51 3.79 -23.17
CA SER A 2 3.27 3.57 -21.75
C SER A 2 3.61 2.13 -21.38
N LYS A 3 4.35 1.96 -20.27
CA LYS A 3 4.68 0.64 -19.73
C LYS A 3 3.42 -0.06 -19.25
N ILE A 4 3.23 -1.33 -19.62
CA ILE A 4 2.17 -2.18 -19.09
C ILE A 4 2.78 -3.07 -18.01
N TYR A 5 2.37 -2.88 -16.78
CA TYR A 5 2.79 -3.73 -15.66
C TYR A 5 2.04 -5.07 -15.68
N ASP A 6 2.67 -6.11 -15.19
CA ASP A 6 1.95 -7.36 -14.94
C ASP A 6 0.96 -7.20 -13.79
N VAL A 7 1.40 -6.49 -12.74
CA VAL A 7 0.58 -6.22 -11.55
C VAL A 7 0.73 -4.76 -11.11
N ILE A 8 -0.37 -4.09 -10.88
CA ILE A 8 -0.41 -2.84 -10.10
C ILE A 8 -1.11 -3.13 -8.77
N VAL A 9 -0.47 -2.75 -7.68
CA VAL A 9 -1.02 -2.81 -6.32
C VAL A 9 -1.43 -1.41 -5.90
N LEU A 10 -2.70 -1.24 -5.54
CA LEU A 10 -3.26 0.02 -5.06
C LEU A 10 -3.24 0.03 -3.53
N GLY A 11 -2.33 0.82 -2.98
CA GLY A 11 -2.10 0.95 -1.54
C GLY A 11 -0.79 0.30 -1.09
N ALA A 12 -0.06 0.98 -0.20
CA ALA A 12 1.19 0.54 0.40
C ALA A 12 1.09 0.34 1.92
N GLY A 13 -0.05 -0.13 2.39
CA GLY A 13 -0.18 -0.71 3.72
C GLY A 13 0.43 -2.11 3.77
N PRO A 14 0.36 -2.82 4.92
CA PRO A 14 0.93 -4.16 5.05
C PRO A 14 0.47 -5.14 3.98
N SER A 15 -0.81 -5.13 3.62
CA SER A 15 -1.36 -6.00 2.58
C SER A 15 -0.81 -5.69 1.19
N GLY A 16 -0.73 -4.40 0.84
CA GLY A 16 -0.20 -3.96 -0.45
C GLY A 16 1.29 -4.22 -0.59
N LEU A 17 2.07 -3.96 0.45
CA LEU A 17 3.50 -4.26 0.48
C LEU A 17 3.76 -5.77 0.40
N THR A 18 2.95 -6.58 1.07
CA THR A 18 3.02 -8.04 0.97
C THR A 18 2.71 -8.53 -0.45
N ALA A 19 1.65 -8.00 -1.06
CA ALA A 19 1.32 -8.31 -2.45
C ALA A 19 2.45 -7.93 -3.41
N GLY A 20 3.02 -6.75 -3.24
CA GLY A 20 4.16 -6.26 -4.02
C GLY A 20 5.41 -7.13 -3.86
N LEU A 21 5.70 -7.57 -2.63
CA LEU A 21 6.80 -8.47 -2.35
C LEU A 21 6.65 -9.79 -3.12
N TYR A 22 5.50 -10.43 -3.03
CA TYR A 22 5.28 -11.73 -3.68
C TYR A 22 5.20 -11.62 -5.20
N ALA A 23 4.57 -10.57 -5.74
CA ALA A 23 4.58 -10.31 -7.18
C ALA A 23 6.00 -10.10 -7.70
N GLY A 24 6.81 -9.32 -6.99
CA GLY A 24 8.22 -9.11 -7.33
C GLY A 24 9.04 -10.40 -7.27
N ARG A 25 8.85 -11.22 -6.24
CA ARG A 25 9.50 -12.54 -6.14
C ARG A 25 9.13 -13.49 -7.28
N SER A 26 7.92 -13.37 -7.79
CA SER A 26 7.45 -14.10 -8.97
C SER A 26 7.97 -13.51 -10.30
N ARG A 27 8.85 -12.51 -10.23
CA ARG A 27 9.44 -11.81 -11.38
C ARG A 27 8.41 -11.11 -12.28
N LEU A 28 7.27 -10.76 -11.71
CA LEU A 28 6.28 -9.94 -12.39
C LEU A 28 6.70 -8.46 -12.32
N SER A 29 6.52 -7.72 -13.41
CA SER A 29 6.69 -6.28 -13.39
C SER A 29 5.58 -5.68 -12.49
N THR A 30 5.98 -5.12 -11.36
CA THR A 30 5.07 -4.74 -10.29
C THR A 30 5.23 -3.27 -9.95
N LEU A 31 4.11 -2.56 -9.87
CA LEU A 31 4.04 -1.18 -9.40
C LEU A 31 3.12 -1.09 -8.19
N ILE A 32 3.59 -0.48 -7.12
CA ILE A 32 2.78 -0.12 -5.95
C ILE A 32 2.47 1.37 -6.03
N ILE A 33 1.19 1.73 -5.98
CA ILE A 33 0.74 3.12 -5.99
C ILE A 33 0.16 3.46 -4.61
N GLU A 34 0.72 4.48 -3.95
CA GLU A 34 0.26 4.96 -2.65
C GLU A 34 0.00 6.47 -2.72
N LYS A 35 -1.13 6.91 -2.21
CA LYS A 35 -1.50 8.33 -2.17
C LYS A 35 -0.75 9.15 -1.12
N GLY A 36 -0.28 8.50 -0.07
CA GLY A 36 0.35 9.14 1.07
C GLY A 36 1.63 8.45 1.49
N GLN A 37 1.78 8.28 2.78
CA GLN A 37 2.89 7.56 3.38
C GLN A 37 2.61 6.07 3.41
N ASP A 38 3.66 5.27 3.19
CA ASP A 38 3.56 3.82 3.30
C ASP A 38 3.18 3.40 4.72
N GLY A 39 2.40 2.33 4.84
CA GLY A 39 2.05 1.71 6.10
C GLY A 39 0.59 1.82 6.52
N GLY A 40 -0.17 2.74 5.96
CA GLY A 40 -1.59 2.90 6.31
C GLY A 40 -1.77 3.15 7.80
N GLN A 41 -2.70 2.44 8.44
CA GLN A 41 -3.01 2.61 9.87
C GLN A 41 -1.84 2.19 10.79
N ILE A 42 -0.98 1.29 10.36
CA ILE A 42 0.17 0.85 11.16
C ILE A 42 1.24 1.94 11.25
N ALA A 43 1.36 2.80 10.25
CA ALA A 43 2.37 3.87 10.24
C ALA A 43 2.27 4.85 11.43
N ILE A 44 1.11 4.92 12.09
CA ILE A 44 0.87 5.78 13.24
C ILE A 44 0.90 5.03 14.58
N THR A 45 1.24 3.75 14.58
CA THR A 45 1.28 2.91 15.78
C THR A 45 2.68 2.95 16.38
N ASN A 46 2.79 3.36 17.65
CA ASN A 46 4.07 3.52 18.32
C ASN A 46 4.74 2.19 18.66
N GLU A 47 3.95 1.18 18.96
CA GLU A 47 4.44 -0.11 19.41
C GLU A 47 3.62 -1.24 18.79
N ILE A 48 4.28 -2.26 18.27
CA ILE A 48 3.66 -3.43 17.65
C ILE A 48 4.14 -4.69 18.36
N GLU A 49 3.19 -5.47 18.83
CA GLU A 49 3.47 -6.71 19.56
C GLU A 49 2.84 -7.95 18.91
N ASN A 50 1.91 -7.74 18.00
CA ASN A 50 1.02 -8.78 17.48
C ASN A 50 1.23 -9.11 16.01
N TYR A 51 2.37 -8.74 15.43
CA TYR A 51 2.73 -9.13 14.07
C TYR A 51 3.77 -10.25 14.10
N PRO A 52 3.42 -11.49 13.69
CA PRO A 52 4.37 -12.60 13.71
C PRO A 52 5.61 -12.31 12.86
N GLY A 53 6.79 -12.55 13.41
CA GLY A 53 8.07 -12.28 12.74
C GLY A 53 8.61 -10.87 12.93
N GLN A 54 7.94 -10.03 13.70
CA GLN A 54 8.49 -8.74 14.09
C GLN A 54 9.65 -8.89 15.09
N GLN A 55 10.40 -7.81 15.32
CA GLN A 55 11.38 -7.76 16.40
C GLN A 55 10.67 -7.75 17.74
N LEU A 56 11.19 -8.53 18.71
CA LEU A 56 10.56 -8.64 20.03
C LEU A 56 10.66 -7.36 20.85
N GLU A 57 11.70 -6.56 20.61
CA GLU A 57 11.91 -5.30 21.30
C GLU A 57 12.08 -4.14 20.31
N GLY A 58 11.46 -3.01 20.62
CA GLY A 58 11.62 -1.78 19.88
C GLY A 58 10.95 -1.73 18.51
N GLU A 59 10.02 -2.65 18.22
CA GLU A 59 9.27 -2.60 16.97
C GLU A 59 8.17 -1.56 17.03
N SER A 60 8.21 -0.62 16.09
CA SER A 60 7.16 0.37 15.86
C SER A 60 6.49 0.14 14.52
N GLY A 61 5.32 0.76 14.31
CA GLY A 61 4.68 0.74 13.01
C GLY A 61 5.61 1.23 11.89
N PRO A 62 6.21 2.41 12.03
CA PRO A 62 7.16 2.91 11.04
C PRO A 62 8.34 1.99 10.76
N SER A 63 8.95 1.37 11.79
CA SER A 63 10.09 0.48 11.59
C SER A 63 9.71 -0.82 10.87
N LEU A 64 8.58 -1.40 11.21
CA LEU A 64 8.04 -2.58 10.52
C LEU A 64 7.76 -2.27 9.05
N ILE A 65 7.08 -1.15 8.77
CA ILE A 65 6.74 -0.74 7.41
C ILE A 65 7.99 -0.45 6.58
N ALA A 66 8.99 0.20 7.16
CA ALA A 66 10.26 0.45 6.46
C ALA A 66 10.90 -0.86 5.97
N ARG A 67 10.94 -1.89 6.82
CA ARG A 67 11.45 -3.22 6.45
C ARG A 67 10.61 -3.90 5.37
N MET A 68 9.28 -3.81 5.45
CA MET A 68 8.39 -4.36 4.44
C MET A 68 8.56 -3.67 3.09
N THR A 69 8.72 -2.35 3.08
CA THR A 69 8.97 -1.56 1.87
C THR A 69 10.31 -1.95 1.23
N GLU A 70 11.35 -2.09 2.03
CA GLU A 70 12.67 -2.54 1.54
C GLU A 70 12.62 -3.96 0.96
N GLN A 71 11.89 -4.87 1.59
CA GLN A 71 11.70 -6.22 1.04
C GLN A 71 11.02 -6.18 -0.33
N ALA A 72 9.95 -5.43 -0.48
CA ALA A 72 9.25 -5.31 -1.76
C ALA A 72 10.18 -4.73 -2.85
N LYS A 73 10.93 -3.68 -2.53
CA LYS A 73 11.91 -3.06 -3.44
C LYS A 73 13.04 -4.00 -3.82
N LYS A 74 13.55 -4.77 -2.87
CA LYS A 74 14.62 -5.75 -3.10
C LYS A 74 14.28 -6.74 -4.21
N PHE A 75 13.03 -7.12 -4.33
CA PHE A 75 12.55 -8.04 -5.37
C PHE A 75 11.98 -7.33 -6.61
N GLY A 76 12.24 -6.02 -6.76
CA GLY A 76 11.98 -5.28 -7.97
C GLY A 76 10.60 -4.62 -8.06
N ALA A 77 9.82 -4.59 -6.97
CA ALA A 77 8.59 -3.81 -6.95
C ALA A 77 8.92 -2.31 -7.02
N GLU A 78 8.37 -1.64 -8.03
CA GLU A 78 8.46 -0.18 -8.16
C GLU A 78 7.39 0.47 -7.26
N ARG A 79 7.66 1.67 -6.80
CA ARG A 79 6.70 2.42 -5.97
C ARG A 79 6.56 3.84 -6.49
N VAL A 80 5.33 4.32 -6.60
CA VAL A 80 5.01 5.70 -6.98
C VAL A 80 4.02 6.31 -6.01
N SER A 81 4.18 7.60 -5.74
CA SER A 81 3.22 8.38 -4.97
C SER A 81 2.27 9.09 -5.92
N ASP A 82 1.01 8.68 -5.93
CA ASP A 82 -0.03 9.30 -6.72
C ASP A 82 -1.42 9.03 -6.12
N VAL A 83 -2.35 9.92 -6.40
CA VAL A 83 -3.77 9.76 -6.05
C VAL A 83 -4.53 9.28 -7.27
N ILE A 84 -5.02 8.06 -7.22
CA ILE A 84 -5.85 7.51 -8.30
C ILE A 84 -7.27 8.06 -8.20
N LYS A 85 -7.76 8.66 -9.27
CA LYS A 85 -9.07 9.30 -9.35
C LYS A 85 -10.13 8.42 -9.99
N SER A 86 -9.72 7.64 -10.97
CA SER A 86 -10.62 6.71 -11.67
C SER A 86 -9.88 5.49 -12.15
N VAL A 87 -10.63 4.43 -12.39
CA VAL A 87 -10.11 3.15 -12.86
C VAL A 87 -11.01 2.58 -13.95
N GLU A 88 -10.42 1.92 -14.92
CA GLU A 88 -11.08 1.08 -15.91
C GLU A 88 -10.53 -0.34 -15.75
N LEU A 89 -11.30 -1.21 -15.10
CA LEU A 89 -10.85 -2.55 -14.72
C LEU A 89 -11.41 -3.65 -15.65
N THR A 90 -12.16 -3.27 -16.67
CA THR A 90 -12.66 -4.19 -17.69
C THR A 90 -11.69 -4.30 -18.86
N GLY A 91 -11.71 -5.44 -19.55
CA GLY A 91 -10.78 -5.68 -20.66
C GLY A 91 -9.46 -6.29 -20.23
N ASP A 92 -8.59 -6.61 -21.18
CA ASP A 92 -7.33 -7.29 -20.96
C ASP A 92 -6.27 -6.41 -20.31
N VAL A 93 -6.30 -5.11 -20.60
CA VAL A 93 -5.44 -4.10 -19.98
C VAL A 93 -6.27 -3.20 -19.10
N LYS A 94 -5.95 -3.18 -17.80
CA LYS A 94 -6.57 -2.32 -16.81
C LYS A 94 -5.89 -0.95 -16.83
N LYS A 95 -6.67 0.12 -16.66
CA LYS A 95 -6.15 1.48 -16.61
C LYS A 95 -6.49 2.13 -15.27
N LEU A 96 -5.48 2.79 -14.68
CA LEU A 96 -5.65 3.61 -13.50
C LEU A 96 -5.25 5.04 -13.85
N ILE A 97 -6.11 6.01 -13.53
CA ILE A 97 -5.90 7.42 -13.85
C ILE A 97 -5.64 8.18 -12.56
N GLY A 98 -4.43 8.68 -12.43
CA GLY A 98 -3.99 9.45 -11.28
C GLY A 98 -3.79 10.93 -11.60
N ASN A 99 -3.36 11.67 -10.59
CA ASN A 99 -3.01 13.08 -10.74
C ASN A 99 -1.77 13.30 -11.61
N LYS A 100 -0.83 12.36 -11.56
CA LYS A 100 0.46 12.46 -12.26
C LYS A 100 0.46 11.80 -13.64
N GLY A 101 -0.54 10.98 -13.93
CA GLY A 101 -0.61 10.30 -15.22
C GLY A 101 -1.49 9.06 -15.20
N GLU A 102 -1.36 8.28 -16.25
CA GLU A 102 -2.07 7.02 -16.41
C GLU A 102 -1.12 5.83 -16.20
N TYR A 103 -1.66 4.78 -15.60
CA TYR A 103 -0.95 3.54 -15.33
C TYR A 103 -1.72 2.37 -15.92
N LEU A 104 -1.01 1.49 -16.61
CA LEU A 104 -1.58 0.33 -17.30
C LEU A 104 -1.07 -0.97 -16.69
N ALA A 105 -1.96 -1.93 -16.49
CA ALA A 105 -1.61 -3.24 -15.97
C ALA A 105 -2.49 -4.35 -16.55
N LYS A 106 -1.95 -5.56 -16.55
CA LYS A 106 -2.73 -6.78 -16.86
C LYS A 106 -3.66 -7.13 -15.69
N THR A 107 -3.18 -6.93 -14.45
CA THR A 107 -3.92 -7.22 -13.23
C THR A 107 -3.77 -6.09 -12.21
N VAL A 108 -4.79 -5.92 -11.36
CA VAL A 108 -4.79 -4.94 -10.29
C VAL A 108 -5.18 -5.61 -8.98
N ILE A 109 -4.39 -5.36 -7.94
CA ILE A 109 -4.68 -5.77 -6.57
C ILE A 109 -5.11 -4.52 -5.80
N ILE A 110 -6.33 -4.54 -5.26
CA ILE A 110 -6.88 -3.45 -4.47
C ILE A 110 -6.55 -3.70 -2.99
N ALA A 111 -5.66 -2.89 -2.43
CA ALA A 111 -5.19 -2.97 -1.05
C ALA A 111 -5.27 -1.61 -0.35
N THR A 112 -6.37 -0.90 -0.58
CA THR A 112 -6.55 0.50 -0.17
C THR A 112 -6.81 0.68 1.33
N GLY A 113 -7.04 -0.40 2.07
CA GLY A 113 -7.25 -0.37 3.50
C GLY A 113 -8.58 0.26 3.90
N ALA A 114 -8.65 0.67 5.16
CA ALA A 114 -9.81 1.32 5.73
C ALA A 114 -9.42 2.64 6.41
N PHE A 115 -10.35 3.56 6.45
CA PHE A 115 -10.20 4.84 7.14
C PHE A 115 -11.39 5.03 8.10
N PRO A 116 -11.13 5.41 9.36
CA PRO A 116 -12.20 5.69 10.31
C PRO A 116 -13.10 6.81 9.82
N ARG A 117 -14.40 6.58 9.79
CA ARG A 117 -15.35 7.62 9.47
C ARG A 117 -15.50 8.55 10.69
N PRO A 118 -15.20 9.86 10.58
CA PRO A 118 -15.37 10.77 11.69
C PRO A 118 -16.86 10.87 12.07
N ILE A 119 -17.12 10.83 13.37
CA ILE A 119 -18.45 11.15 13.90
C ILE A 119 -18.64 12.65 13.76
N GLY A 120 -19.70 13.10 13.10
CA GLY A 120 -19.98 14.51 12.82
C GLY A 120 -20.42 15.34 14.04
N CYS A 121 -19.97 15.02 15.24
CA CYS A 121 -20.23 15.78 16.47
C CYS A 121 -18.95 16.39 17.02
N LYS A 122 -19.07 17.47 17.83
CA LYS A 122 -17.94 18.06 18.54
C LYS A 122 -17.31 17.03 19.47
N LYS A 123 -16.04 16.75 19.26
CA LYS A 123 -15.31 15.77 20.08
C LYS A 123 -15.08 16.27 21.49
N ILE A 124 -15.49 15.48 22.46
CA ILE A 124 -15.02 15.56 23.83
C ILE A 124 -13.99 14.43 23.99
N GLY A 125 -12.74 14.71 23.65
CA GLY A 125 -11.62 13.78 23.77
C GLY A 125 -11.52 12.72 22.67
N ARG A 126 -10.32 12.15 22.46
CA ARG A 126 -10.09 10.95 21.66
C ARG A 126 -10.30 9.72 22.53
N ALA A 127 -11.32 8.95 22.26
CA ALA A 127 -11.36 7.58 22.77
C ALA A 127 -10.27 6.79 22.01
N SER A 128 -9.22 6.40 22.70
CA SER A 128 -8.31 5.39 22.20
C SER A 128 -8.98 4.03 22.39
N CYS A 129 -9.43 3.39 21.32
CA CYS A 129 -9.65 1.95 21.37
C CYS A 129 -8.30 1.27 21.50
N ARG A 130 -8.05 0.62 22.62
CA ARG A 130 -7.01 -0.37 22.79
C ARG A 130 -7.48 -1.70 22.25
#